data_886b779cc76ad6a32da0a47d6dfc55d6
#
_entry.id   886b779cc76ad6a32da0a47d6dfc55d6
#
_cell.length_a   1.000
_cell.length_b   1.000
_cell.length_c   1.000
_cell.angle_alpha   90.00
_cell.angle_beta   90.00
_cell.angle_gamma   90.00
#
_symmetry.space_group_name_H-M   'P 1'
#
loop_
_entity.id
_entity.type
_entity.pdbx_description
1 polymer ?
#
loop_
_entity_poly.entity_id
_entity_poly.type
_entity_poly.pdbx_seq_one_letter_code
_entity_poly.pdbx_strand_id
1 'polypeptide(L)'
;MVSVDGLAVEFGGTTLFSDISFQINEKDRIALMGKNGAGKSTLLKILAGVRQPTRGRVTAPKDCVIAYLPQHLMTEDGRTVFEEASMAFSHLKEMEREIEVLNNELATRTDYESEDYMALIEKVATMSEKFYAIDLTHFEEDVEKALLGLGFERSDFTRPTSDFSGGWRMRIELAKLLLQDPDVLLLDEPTNHLDIESIQWLEHFLTESARAVVVISHDRKFVDNITTRTIEVTMGRIYDYKVNYSKYLELRKERREQQMKQYEEQQKMIQETKDYIERFKGTYSKTLQVQSLSLIHISEPTRQAEI
;
A
#
# COMPACT_ATOMS: atom_id res chain seq x y z
N MET A 1 -1.46 -5.34 12.23
CA MET A 1 -2.09 -6.16 11.18
C MET A 1 -3.25 -5.40 10.57
N VAL A 2 -3.25 -5.17 9.25
CA VAL A 2 -4.31 -4.46 8.51
C VAL A 2 -5.07 -5.47 7.66
N SER A 3 -6.40 -5.51 7.76
CA SER A 3 -7.27 -6.39 6.98
C SER A 3 -8.00 -5.60 5.90
N VAL A 4 -8.04 -6.16 4.73
CA VAL A 4 -8.75 -5.65 3.55
C VAL A 4 -9.85 -6.65 3.21
N ASP A 5 -11.12 -6.22 3.26
CA ASP A 5 -12.26 -7.11 3.13
C ASP A 5 -13.21 -6.64 2.02
N GLY A 6 -13.32 -7.45 0.96
CA GLY A 6 -14.29 -7.28 -0.13
C GLY A 6 -14.22 -5.93 -0.86
N LEU A 7 -13.02 -5.35 -1.03
CA LEU A 7 -12.87 -4.05 -1.67
C LEU A 7 -13.32 -4.08 -3.12
N ALA A 8 -14.12 -3.07 -3.50
CA ALA A 8 -14.45 -2.79 -4.89
C ALA A 8 -14.35 -1.29 -5.15
N VAL A 9 -13.89 -0.95 -6.36
CA VAL A 9 -13.79 0.42 -6.84
C VAL A 9 -14.37 0.52 -8.24
N GLU A 10 -15.29 1.46 -8.41
CA GLU A 10 -15.96 1.77 -9.67
C GLU A 10 -15.74 3.24 -10.05
N PHE A 11 -15.50 3.50 -11.32
CA PHE A 11 -15.35 4.84 -11.89
C PHE A 11 -16.28 4.98 -13.10
N GLY A 12 -17.24 5.88 -13.02
CA GLY A 12 -18.11 6.18 -14.16
C GLY A 12 -18.79 4.95 -14.77
N GLY A 13 -19.19 3.98 -13.95
CA GLY A 13 -19.79 2.73 -14.40
C GLY A 13 -18.80 1.63 -14.81
N THR A 14 -17.48 1.90 -14.76
CA THR A 14 -16.45 0.90 -15.04
C THR A 14 -15.85 0.39 -13.74
N THR A 15 -15.88 -0.91 -13.52
CA THR A 15 -15.25 -1.55 -12.35
C THR A 15 -13.75 -1.64 -12.56
N LEU A 16 -12.97 -1.00 -11.68
CA LEU A 16 -11.52 -1.10 -11.68
C LEU A 16 -11.06 -2.42 -11.08
N PHE A 17 -11.61 -2.75 -9.93
CA PHE A 17 -11.47 -4.05 -9.29
C PHE A 17 -12.66 -4.33 -8.35
N SER A 18 -12.89 -5.60 -8.07
CA SER A 18 -14.00 -6.04 -7.22
C SER A 18 -13.60 -7.24 -6.38
N ASP A 19 -14.16 -7.32 -5.17
CA ASP A 19 -13.99 -8.43 -4.23
C ASP A 19 -12.52 -8.73 -3.87
N ILE A 20 -11.77 -7.66 -3.62
CA ILE A 20 -10.37 -7.76 -3.19
C ILE A 20 -10.31 -7.95 -1.68
N SER A 21 -9.69 -9.06 -1.24
CA SER A 21 -9.49 -9.36 0.18
C SER A 21 -8.08 -9.90 0.41
N PHE A 22 -7.34 -9.29 1.36
CA PHE A 22 -6.03 -9.74 1.82
C PHE A 22 -5.68 -9.10 3.16
N GLN A 23 -4.59 -9.56 3.76
CA GLN A 23 -4.10 -9.04 5.03
C GLN A 23 -2.65 -8.59 4.90
N ILE A 24 -2.31 -7.52 5.61
CA ILE A 24 -0.94 -7.05 5.78
C ILE A 24 -0.55 -7.35 7.23
N ASN A 25 0.43 -8.23 7.42
CA ASN A 25 0.95 -8.60 8.72
C ASN A 25 2.15 -7.73 9.09
N GLU A 26 2.54 -7.78 10.37
CA GLU A 26 3.79 -7.20 10.82
C GLU A 26 4.97 -7.82 10.05
N LYS A 27 5.90 -6.97 9.61
CA LYS A 27 7.07 -7.35 8.80
C LYS A 27 6.78 -7.91 7.40
N ASP A 28 5.52 -7.85 6.92
CA ASP A 28 5.24 -8.16 5.53
C ASP A 28 5.94 -7.15 4.61
N ARG A 29 6.62 -7.65 3.59
CA ARG A 29 7.25 -6.85 2.53
C ARG A 29 6.60 -7.22 1.20
N ILE A 30 5.64 -6.39 0.78
CA ILE A 30 4.72 -6.69 -0.30
C ILE A 30 5.06 -5.85 -1.52
N ALA A 31 5.33 -6.52 -2.65
CA ALA A 31 5.32 -5.89 -3.97
C ALA A 31 3.89 -5.85 -4.51
N LEU A 32 3.37 -4.67 -4.83
CA LEU A 32 2.07 -4.53 -5.49
C LEU A 32 2.28 -4.37 -6.99
N MET A 33 1.97 -5.42 -7.74
CA MET A 33 2.25 -5.54 -9.17
C MET A 33 0.98 -5.50 -10.02
N GLY A 34 1.12 -5.17 -11.31
CA GLY A 34 0.02 -5.14 -12.28
C GLY A 34 0.27 -4.17 -13.43
N LYS A 35 -0.52 -4.25 -14.48
CA LYS A 35 -0.45 -3.32 -15.62
C LYS A 35 -0.70 -1.87 -15.17
N ASN A 36 -0.23 -0.89 -15.96
CA ASN A 36 -0.62 0.51 -15.72
C ASN A 36 -2.13 0.65 -15.88
N GLY A 37 -2.74 1.41 -14.97
CA GLY A 37 -4.20 1.53 -14.90
C GLY A 37 -4.94 0.38 -14.17
N ALA A 38 -4.25 -0.66 -13.71
CA ALA A 38 -4.90 -1.77 -12.98
C ALA A 38 -5.44 -1.39 -11.59
N GLY A 39 -5.15 -0.17 -11.10
CA GLY A 39 -5.65 0.32 -9.81
C GLY A 39 -4.66 0.22 -8.66
N LYS A 40 -3.38 -0.04 -8.90
CA LYS A 40 -2.34 -0.15 -7.85
C LYS A 40 -2.30 1.08 -6.93
N SER A 41 -2.06 2.27 -7.48
CA SER A 41 -2.03 3.53 -6.70
C SER A 41 -3.38 3.86 -6.06
N THR A 42 -4.49 3.45 -6.68
CA THR A 42 -5.83 3.58 -6.09
C THR A 42 -5.96 2.70 -4.86
N LEU A 43 -5.45 1.47 -4.91
CA LEU A 43 -5.45 0.56 -3.77
C LEU A 43 -4.59 1.11 -2.62
N LEU A 44 -3.38 1.64 -2.91
CA LEU A 44 -2.55 2.30 -1.88
C LEU A 44 -3.27 3.49 -1.24
N LYS A 45 -3.94 4.34 -2.02
CA LYS A 45 -4.73 5.47 -1.51
C LYS A 45 -5.88 5.04 -0.60
N ILE A 46 -6.49 3.88 -0.88
CA ILE A 46 -7.55 3.32 -0.03
C ILE A 46 -6.96 2.78 1.27
N LEU A 47 -5.83 2.05 1.20
CA LEU A 47 -5.12 1.57 2.39
C LEU A 47 -4.67 2.71 3.29
N ALA A 48 -4.24 3.83 2.71
CA ALA A 48 -3.86 5.05 3.42
C ALA A 48 -5.04 5.87 3.97
N GLY A 49 -6.29 5.48 3.69
CA GLY A 49 -7.48 6.26 4.08
C GLY A 49 -7.69 7.56 3.27
N VAL A 50 -6.83 7.85 2.29
CA VAL A 50 -6.93 9.04 1.42
C VAL A 50 -8.14 8.96 0.49
N ARG A 51 -8.57 7.74 0.17
CA ARG A 51 -9.72 7.48 -0.69
C ARG A 51 -10.63 6.42 -0.09
N GLN A 52 -11.95 6.64 -0.21
CA GLN A 52 -12.94 5.64 0.18
C GLN A 52 -13.17 4.64 -0.98
N PRO A 53 -13.31 3.34 -0.69
CA PRO A 53 -13.73 2.35 -1.67
C PRO A 53 -15.23 2.52 -2.00
N THR A 54 -15.67 1.97 -3.15
CA THR A 54 -17.11 1.93 -3.50
C THR A 54 -17.83 0.90 -2.65
N ARG A 55 -17.19 -0.24 -2.35
CA ARG A 55 -17.68 -1.30 -1.44
C ARG A 55 -16.51 -1.93 -0.70
N GLY A 56 -16.81 -2.61 0.40
CA GLY A 56 -15.80 -3.22 1.26
C GLY A 56 -15.22 -2.24 2.26
N ARG A 57 -14.22 -2.69 3.01
CA ARG A 57 -13.59 -1.88 4.05
C ARG A 57 -12.13 -2.28 4.27
N VAL A 58 -11.38 -1.33 4.81
CA VAL A 58 -10.05 -1.56 5.39
C VAL A 58 -10.18 -1.44 6.90
N THR A 59 -9.71 -2.43 7.63
CA THR A 59 -9.75 -2.46 9.09
C THR A 59 -8.33 -2.52 9.61
N ALA A 60 -7.97 -1.55 10.45
CA ALA A 60 -6.69 -1.47 11.16
C ALA A 60 -6.95 -1.29 12.66
N PRO A 61 -6.02 -1.70 13.56
CA PRO A 61 -6.05 -1.34 14.96
C PRO A 61 -6.10 0.19 15.14
N LYS A 62 -6.71 0.66 16.24
CA LYS A 62 -6.86 2.12 16.48
C LYS A 62 -5.53 2.88 16.55
N ASP A 63 -4.48 2.22 17.05
CA ASP A 63 -3.15 2.82 17.20
C ASP A 63 -2.21 2.51 16.02
N CYS A 64 -2.71 1.92 14.93
CA CYS A 64 -1.91 1.56 13.75
C CYS A 64 -1.61 2.81 12.92
N VAL A 65 -0.34 3.15 12.80
CA VAL A 65 0.15 4.26 11.98
C VAL A 65 0.43 3.75 10.57
N ILE A 66 -0.33 4.27 9.60
CA ILE A 66 -0.15 3.97 8.18
C ILE A 66 0.40 5.23 7.49
N ALA A 67 1.64 5.16 7.00
CA ALA A 67 2.25 6.25 6.25
C ALA A 67 2.21 5.97 4.75
N TYR A 68 1.96 6.99 3.95
CA TYR A 68 1.82 6.88 2.50
C TYR A 68 2.64 7.92 1.76
N LEU A 69 3.54 7.48 0.88
CA LEU A 69 4.26 8.31 -0.07
C LEU A 69 3.55 8.26 -1.42
N PRO A 70 2.85 9.30 -1.86
CA PRO A 70 2.26 9.37 -3.19
C PRO A 70 3.33 9.68 -4.25
N GLN A 71 3.02 9.35 -5.51
CA GLN A 71 3.91 9.61 -6.65
C GLN A 71 4.20 11.10 -6.88
N HIS A 72 3.30 12.00 -6.48
CA HIS A 72 3.44 13.45 -6.60
C HIS A 72 3.01 14.11 -5.30
N LEU A 73 3.87 14.93 -4.75
CA LEU A 73 3.64 15.74 -3.56
C LEU A 73 3.84 17.23 -3.86
N MET A 74 3.06 18.05 -3.16
CA MET A 74 3.33 19.49 -3.03
C MET A 74 3.78 19.70 -1.58
N THR A 75 5.08 19.91 -1.39
CA THR A 75 5.64 20.35 -0.10
C THR A 75 5.33 21.81 0.15
N GLU A 76 5.03 22.17 1.40
CA GLU A 76 4.91 23.58 1.80
C GLU A 76 6.28 24.26 1.71
N ASP A 77 6.32 25.47 1.15
CA ASP A 77 7.52 26.31 1.08
C ASP A 77 7.67 27.12 2.36
N GLY A 78 8.89 27.26 2.87
CA GLY A 78 9.20 28.17 3.95
C GLY A 78 10.04 27.63 5.10
N ARG A 79 10.31 26.34 5.14
CA ARG A 79 11.21 25.70 6.14
C ARG A 79 12.51 25.28 5.49
N THR A 80 13.54 25.11 6.31
CA THR A 80 14.79 24.46 5.88
C THR A 80 14.58 22.96 5.71
N VAL A 81 15.49 22.30 4.98
CA VAL A 81 15.46 20.84 4.76
C VAL A 81 15.40 20.08 6.08
N PHE A 82 16.24 20.48 7.05
CA PHE A 82 16.28 19.83 8.37
C PHE A 82 15.00 20.07 9.18
N GLU A 83 14.48 21.29 9.19
CA GLU A 83 13.23 21.60 9.87
C GLU A 83 12.04 20.83 9.27
N GLU A 84 11.97 20.73 7.94
CA GLU A 84 10.91 20.02 7.26
C GLU A 84 10.99 18.51 7.54
N ALA A 85 12.18 17.90 7.49
CA ALA A 85 12.36 16.49 7.85
C ALA A 85 12.01 16.24 9.34
N SER A 86 12.35 17.18 10.22
CA SER A 86 12.03 17.15 11.65
C SER A 86 10.54 17.20 11.95
N MET A 87 9.70 17.61 10.99
CA MET A 87 8.25 17.56 11.12
C MET A 87 7.70 16.13 11.27
N ALA A 88 8.49 15.10 10.96
CA ALA A 88 8.17 13.71 11.27
C ALA A 88 7.79 13.52 12.74
N PHE A 89 8.39 14.29 13.62
CA PHE A 89 8.20 14.23 15.08
C PHE A 89 7.25 15.31 15.62
N SER A 90 6.54 16.02 14.74
CA SER A 90 5.61 17.10 15.16
C SER A 90 4.53 16.61 16.10
N HIS A 91 4.04 15.37 15.91
CA HIS A 91 3.05 14.77 16.80
C HIS A 91 3.58 14.56 18.24
N LEU A 92 4.89 14.36 18.41
CA LEU A 92 5.50 14.25 19.74
C LEU A 92 5.56 15.59 20.45
N LYS A 93 5.90 16.66 19.73
CA LYS A 93 5.85 18.04 20.26
C LYS A 93 4.42 18.45 20.64
N GLU A 94 3.44 17.99 19.87
CA GLU A 94 2.03 18.24 20.16
C GLU A 94 1.57 17.45 21.39
N MET A 95 1.99 16.19 21.51
CA MET A 95 1.75 15.35 22.70
C MET A 95 2.40 15.95 23.96
N GLU A 96 3.66 16.41 23.88
CA GLU A 96 4.35 17.11 24.98
C GLU A 96 3.57 18.34 25.44
N ARG A 97 3.12 19.17 24.50
CA ARG A 97 2.31 20.35 24.80
C ARG A 97 0.96 19.97 25.44
N GLU A 98 0.30 18.93 24.94
CA GLU A 98 -0.95 18.45 25.52
C GLU A 98 -0.76 17.92 26.94
N ILE A 99 0.31 17.18 27.21
CA ILE A 99 0.68 16.72 28.54
C ILE A 99 0.92 17.91 29.47
N GLU A 100 1.62 18.95 29.01
CA GLU A 100 1.86 20.17 29.80
C GLU A 100 0.55 20.91 30.13
N VAL A 101 -0.35 21.07 29.16
CA VAL A 101 -1.67 21.67 29.37
C VAL A 101 -2.49 20.87 30.39
N LEU A 102 -2.56 19.55 30.24
CA LEU A 102 -3.31 18.68 31.14
C LEU A 102 -2.70 18.67 32.57
N ASN A 103 -1.37 18.71 32.70
CA ASN A 103 -0.71 18.84 34.04
C ASN A 103 -1.04 20.20 34.68
N ASN A 104 -1.07 21.29 33.94
CA ASN A 104 -1.47 22.60 34.44
C ASN A 104 -2.95 22.60 34.86
N GLU A 105 -3.82 21.91 34.12
CA GLU A 105 -5.22 21.73 34.50
C GLU A 105 -5.34 20.95 35.82
N LEU A 106 -4.63 19.83 35.97
CA LEU A 106 -4.58 19.05 37.24
C LEU A 106 -4.11 19.90 38.41
N ALA A 107 -3.09 20.77 38.23
CA ALA A 107 -2.54 21.63 39.27
C ALA A 107 -3.52 22.71 39.76
N THR A 108 -4.47 23.12 38.90
CA THR A 108 -5.45 24.18 39.23
C THR A 108 -6.76 23.64 39.77
N ARG A 109 -7.06 22.35 39.63
CA ARG A 109 -8.29 21.71 40.11
C ARG A 109 -8.18 21.41 41.61
N THR A 110 -9.32 21.49 42.28
CA THR A 110 -9.45 21.22 43.74
C THR A 110 -10.43 20.08 44.05
N ASP A 111 -11.05 19.49 43.00
CA ASP A 111 -12.06 18.44 43.09
C ASP A 111 -11.45 17.03 43.02
N TYR A 112 -10.48 16.72 43.87
CA TYR A 112 -9.62 15.54 43.84
C TYR A 112 -10.37 14.19 43.92
N GLU A 113 -11.61 14.15 44.38
CA GLU A 113 -12.43 12.94 44.50
C GLU A 113 -13.43 12.77 43.35
N SER A 114 -13.44 13.69 42.36
CA SER A 114 -14.35 13.59 41.23
C SER A 114 -13.90 12.52 40.22
N GLU A 115 -14.87 11.85 39.58
CA GLU A 115 -14.58 10.90 38.51
C GLU A 115 -13.83 11.58 37.34
N ASP A 116 -14.14 12.83 37.03
CA ASP A 116 -13.46 13.61 35.99
C ASP A 116 -11.99 13.89 36.33
N TYR A 117 -11.66 14.15 37.61
CA TYR A 117 -10.29 14.35 38.04
C TYR A 117 -9.47 13.05 37.92
N MET A 118 -10.04 11.90 38.30
CA MET A 118 -9.41 10.61 38.19
C MET A 118 -9.19 10.21 36.71
N ALA A 119 -10.18 10.48 35.83
CA ALA A 119 -10.05 10.26 34.39
C ALA A 119 -8.95 11.13 33.77
N LEU A 120 -8.79 12.37 34.26
CA LEU A 120 -7.73 13.28 33.79
C LEU A 120 -6.34 12.77 34.20
N ILE A 121 -6.19 12.26 35.43
CA ILE A 121 -4.94 11.62 35.91
C ILE A 121 -4.59 10.42 35.01
N GLU A 122 -5.56 9.55 34.75
CA GLU A 122 -5.35 8.37 33.91
C GLU A 122 -4.94 8.75 32.48
N LYS A 123 -5.57 9.80 31.93
CA LYS A 123 -5.21 10.33 30.61
C LYS A 123 -3.78 10.83 30.59
N VAL A 124 -3.38 11.67 31.56
CA VAL A 124 -2.01 12.19 31.68
C VAL A 124 -0.99 11.08 31.85
N ALA A 125 -1.27 10.11 32.71
CA ALA A 125 -0.38 8.96 32.93
C ALA A 125 -0.18 8.16 31.65
N THR A 126 -1.26 7.82 30.95
CA THR A 126 -1.21 7.06 29.69
C THR A 126 -0.46 7.81 28.58
N MET A 127 -0.69 9.12 28.45
CA MET A 127 0.00 9.95 27.46
C MET A 127 1.48 10.11 27.81
N SER A 128 1.81 10.33 29.07
CA SER A 128 3.21 10.43 29.53
C SER A 128 3.96 9.12 29.33
N GLU A 129 3.34 7.97 29.64
CA GLU A 129 3.94 6.66 29.39
C GLU A 129 4.27 6.47 27.91
N LYS A 130 3.33 6.81 27.02
CA LYS A 130 3.55 6.76 25.56
C LYS A 130 4.66 7.70 25.11
N PHE A 131 4.71 8.92 25.64
CA PHE A 131 5.72 9.92 25.28
C PHE A 131 7.12 9.51 25.73
N TYR A 132 7.27 9.06 26.98
CA TYR A 132 8.57 8.64 27.52
C TYR A 132 9.04 7.27 27.01
N ALA A 133 8.15 6.45 26.42
CA ALA A 133 8.54 5.22 25.75
C ALA A 133 9.29 5.47 24.42
N ILE A 134 9.21 6.69 23.87
CA ILE A 134 9.88 7.08 22.64
C ILE A 134 11.24 7.70 23.00
N ASP A 135 12.31 7.06 22.53
CA ASP A 135 13.66 7.59 22.75
C ASP A 135 13.95 8.75 21.76
N LEU A 136 13.88 9.98 22.28
CA LEU A 136 14.18 11.19 21.53
C LEU A 136 15.66 11.62 21.66
N THR A 137 16.49 10.83 22.32
CA THR A 137 17.90 11.21 22.61
C THR A 137 18.71 11.34 21.32
N HIS A 138 18.36 10.59 20.28
CA HIS A 138 19.07 10.54 19.00
C HIS A 138 18.30 11.17 17.84
N PHE A 139 17.24 11.90 18.11
CA PHE A 139 16.34 12.49 17.09
C PHE A 139 17.10 13.27 15.99
N GLU A 140 18.03 14.16 16.38
CA GLU A 140 18.79 14.96 15.42
C GLU A 140 19.72 14.08 14.57
N GLU A 141 20.33 13.06 15.19
CA GLU A 141 21.18 12.10 14.49
C GLU A 141 20.38 11.24 13.50
N ASP A 142 19.15 10.85 13.85
CA ASP A 142 18.32 10.05 12.97
C ASP A 142 17.80 10.86 11.78
N VAL A 143 17.44 12.15 11.99
CA VAL A 143 17.12 13.06 10.89
C VAL A 143 18.34 13.25 9.97
N GLU A 144 19.52 13.48 10.55
CA GLU A 144 20.76 13.62 9.78
C GLU A 144 21.06 12.35 8.97
N LYS A 145 21.00 11.17 9.58
CA LYS A 145 21.22 9.87 8.91
C LYS A 145 20.25 9.65 7.75
N ALA A 146 18.97 9.95 7.96
CA ALA A 146 17.95 9.79 6.91
C ALA A 146 18.21 10.73 5.73
N LEU A 147 18.51 12.00 5.99
CA LEU A 147 18.81 12.98 4.95
C LEU A 147 20.09 12.64 4.18
N LEU A 148 21.18 12.31 4.88
CA LEU A 148 22.43 11.88 4.25
C LEU A 148 22.24 10.62 3.40
N GLY A 149 21.50 9.64 3.91
CA GLY A 149 21.17 8.42 3.19
C GLY A 149 20.35 8.64 1.92
N LEU A 150 19.56 9.71 1.88
CA LEU A 150 18.79 10.12 0.70
C LEU A 150 19.54 11.11 -0.20
N GLY A 151 20.86 11.30 0.03
CA GLY A 151 21.76 12.01 -0.87
C GLY A 151 21.89 13.52 -0.58
N PHE A 152 21.34 14.04 0.53
CA PHE A 152 21.60 15.42 0.96
C PHE A 152 22.99 15.53 1.57
N GLU A 153 23.60 16.71 1.40
CA GLU A 153 24.80 17.08 2.12
C GLU A 153 24.46 17.89 3.37
N ARG A 154 25.37 17.92 4.36
CA ARG A 154 25.16 18.75 5.58
C ARG A 154 24.95 20.22 5.29
N SER A 155 25.56 20.71 4.20
CA SER A 155 25.40 22.08 3.68
C SER A 155 23.97 22.38 3.24
N ASP A 156 23.18 21.36 2.87
CA ASP A 156 21.81 21.51 2.42
C ASP A 156 20.82 21.66 3.57
N PHE A 157 21.16 21.21 4.77
CA PHE A 157 20.25 21.15 5.91
C PHE A 157 19.66 22.50 6.30
N THR A 158 20.43 23.58 6.15
CA THR A 158 20.01 24.94 6.48
C THR A 158 19.39 25.69 5.29
N ARG A 159 19.37 25.07 4.11
CA ARG A 159 18.78 25.69 2.92
C ARG A 159 17.27 25.54 2.92
N PRO A 160 16.52 26.53 2.42
CA PRO A 160 15.06 26.43 2.33
C PRO A 160 14.64 25.37 1.30
N THR A 161 13.56 24.66 1.59
CA THR A 161 12.99 23.61 0.72
C THR A 161 12.62 24.15 -0.66
N SER A 162 12.31 25.44 -0.77
CA SER A 162 12.01 26.13 -2.03
C SER A 162 13.16 26.11 -3.04
N ASP A 163 14.41 26.00 -2.58
CA ASP A 163 15.59 25.97 -3.45
C ASP A 163 15.79 24.64 -4.17
N PHE A 164 14.99 23.64 -3.81
CA PHE A 164 15.13 22.28 -4.30
C PHE A 164 14.08 21.92 -5.35
N SER A 165 14.49 21.11 -6.34
CA SER A 165 13.56 20.57 -7.33
C SER A 165 12.53 19.63 -6.70
N GLY A 166 11.44 19.37 -7.43
CA GLY A 166 10.38 18.47 -6.96
C GLY A 166 10.89 17.07 -6.56
N GLY A 167 11.91 16.56 -7.25
CA GLY A 167 12.53 15.27 -6.89
C GLY A 167 13.26 15.31 -5.55
N TRP A 168 13.96 16.38 -5.25
CA TRP A 168 14.62 16.58 -3.96
C TRP A 168 13.60 16.78 -2.83
N ARG A 169 12.52 17.51 -3.07
CA ARG A 169 11.42 17.66 -2.10
C ARG A 169 10.76 16.31 -1.80
N MET A 170 10.63 15.44 -2.80
CA MET A 170 10.13 14.07 -2.61
C MET A 170 11.04 13.25 -1.68
N ARG A 171 12.37 13.44 -1.76
CA ARG A 171 13.33 12.80 -0.84
C ARG A 171 13.15 13.31 0.61
N ILE A 172 12.85 14.60 0.82
CA ILE A 172 12.53 15.12 2.15
C ILE A 172 11.27 14.47 2.72
N GLU A 173 10.21 14.36 1.91
CA GLU A 173 8.97 13.70 2.33
C GLU A 173 9.20 12.22 2.63
N LEU A 174 10.02 11.54 1.82
CA LEU A 174 10.41 10.17 2.11
C LEU A 174 11.14 10.08 3.46
N ALA A 175 12.10 10.97 3.74
CA ALA A 175 12.78 11.05 5.04
C ALA A 175 11.77 11.19 6.19
N LYS A 176 10.79 12.12 6.08
CA LYS A 176 9.75 12.31 7.09
C LYS A 176 8.97 11.03 7.36
N LEU A 177 8.57 10.32 6.31
CA LEU A 177 7.79 9.08 6.45
C LEU A 177 8.62 7.96 7.09
N LEU A 178 9.90 7.83 6.74
CA LEU A 178 10.80 6.84 7.33
C LEU A 178 11.05 7.11 8.82
N LEU A 179 11.22 8.38 9.19
CA LEU A 179 11.45 8.82 10.57
C LEU A 179 10.23 8.65 11.49
N GLN A 180 9.02 8.56 10.94
CA GLN A 180 7.81 8.31 11.71
C GLN A 180 7.72 6.87 12.24
N ASP A 181 8.58 5.95 11.80
CA ASP A 181 8.54 4.51 12.11
C ASP A 181 7.11 3.92 12.05
N PRO A 182 6.42 4.06 10.91
CA PRO A 182 5.03 3.63 10.80
C PRO A 182 4.88 2.11 10.88
N ASP A 183 3.72 1.62 11.38
CA ASP A 183 3.41 0.19 11.37
C ASP A 183 3.26 -0.36 9.95
N VAL A 184 2.75 0.46 9.02
CA VAL A 184 2.64 0.13 7.60
C VAL A 184 3.11 1.30 6.75
N LEU A 185 4.12 1.07 5.95
CA LEU A 185 4.67 2.04 5.01
C LEU A 185 4.21 1.72 3.58
N LEU A 186 3.49 2.65 2.96
CA LEU A 186 2.97 2.53 1.61
C LEU A 186 3.76 3.44 0.67
N LEU A 187 4.47 2.86 -0.30
CA LEU A 187 5.35 3.58 -1.22
C LEU A 187 4.89 3.44 -2.67
N ASP A 188 4.60 4.56 -3.32
CA ASP A 188 4.22 4.61 -4.74
C ASP A 188 5.37 5.20 -5.56
N GLU A 189 6.14 4.33 -6.23
CA GLU A 189 7.31 4.65 -7.06
C GLU A 189 8.42 5.44 -6.30
N PRO A 190 8.89 4.97 -5.14
CA PRO A 190 9.84 5.74 -4.32
C PRO A 190 11.22 5.92 -4.98
N THR A 191 11.56 5.08 -5.96
CA THR A 191 12.88 5.10 -6.65
C THR A 191 12.99 6.12 -7.77
N ASN A 192 11.89 6.73 -8.24
CA ASN A 192 11.88 7.57 -9.43
C ASN A 192 12.82 8.81 -9.37
N HIS A 193 13.14 9.27 -8.16
CA HIS A 193 13.95 10.49 -7.96
C HIS A 193 15.21 10.24 -7.14
N LEU A 194 15.59 8.97 -6.96
CA LEU A 194 16.77 8.57 -6.22
C LEU A 194 17.91 8.18 -7.16
N ASP A 195 19.13 8.50 -6.78
CA ASP A 195 20.33 7.92 -7.37
C ASP A 195 20.61 6.53 -6.81
N ILE A 196 21.60 5.84 -7.38
CA ILE A 196 21.90 4.45 -7.04
C ILE A 196 22.28 4.29 -5.56
N GLU A 197 23.01 5.23 -5.00
CA GLU A 197 23.46 5.19 -3.60
C GLU A 197 22.27 5.35 -2.65
N SER A 198 21.40 6.32 -2.92
CA SER A 198 20.15 6.52 -2.17
C SER A 198 19.18 5.32 -2.27
N ILE A 199 19.11 4.66 -3.44
CA ILE A 199 18.32 3.42 -3.60
C ILE A 199 18.89 2.30 -2.71
N GLN A 200 20.20 2.09 -2.70
CA GLN A 200 20.86 1.08 -1.87
C GLN A 200 20.66 1.36 -0.37
N TRP A 201 20.77 2.62 0.04
CA TRP A 201 20.47 3.01 1.40
C TRP A 201 19.01 2.73 1.77
N LEU A 202 18.06 3.08 0.90
CA LEU A 202 16.64 2.82 1.10
C LEU A 202 16.33 1.32 1.18
N GLU A 203 16.95 0.50 0.32
CA GLU A 203 16.85 -0.96 0.38
C GLU A 203 17.26 -1.49 1.76
N HIS A 204 18.42 -1.05 2.25
CA HIS A 204 18.93 -1.44 3.56
C HIS A 204 18.00 -1.00 4.68
N PHE A 205 17.55 0.25 4.66
CA PHE A 205 16.59 0.77 5.65
C PHE A 205 15.29 -0.04 5.67
N LEU A 206 14.69 -0.30 4.50
CA LEU A 206 13.42 -1.03 4.40
C LEU A 206 13.57 -2.50 4.82
N THR A 207 14.73 -3.11 4.64
CA THR A 207 14.96 -4.50 5.04
C THR A 207 15.25 -4.66 6.52
N GLU A 208 15.88 -3.71 7.18
CA GLU A 208 16.30 -3.82 8.57
C GLU A 208 15.35 -3.14 9.55
N SER A 209 14.93 -1.92 9.24
CA SER A 209 14.24 -1.06 10.19
C SER A 209 12.73 -1.00 9.98
N ALA A 210 12.23 -1.09 8.76
CA ALA A 210 10.81 -0.95 8.49
C ALA A 210 9.98 -2.14 9.02
N ARG A 211 8.78 -1.85 9.56
CA ARG A 211 7.82 -2.87 10.00
C ARG A 211 7.16 -3.53 8.81
N ALA A 212 5.95 -3.15 8.38
CA ALA A 212 5.36 -3.65 7.15
C ALA A 212 5.55 -2.65 6.02
N VAL A 213 5.84 -3.14 4.81
CA VAL A 213 6.04 -2.31 3.61
C VAL A 213 5.17 -2.83 2.48
N VAL A 214 4.45 -1.92 1.82
CA VAL A 214 3.78 -2.19 0.53
C VAL A 214 4.34 -1.23 -0.50
N VAL A 215 4.98 -1.75 -1.53
CA VAL A 215 5.66 -0.94 -2.54
C VAL A 215 5.14 -1.20 -3.94
N ILE A 216 4.98 -0.11 -4.71
CA ILE A 216 4.87 -0.13 -6.15
C ILE A 216 6.18 0.43 -6.68
N SER A 217 6.88 -0.30 -7.53
CA SER A 217 8.03 0.22 -8.26
C SER A 217 8.22 -0.50 -9.60
N HIS A 218 8.77 0.21 -10.57
CA HIS A 218 9.23 -0.34 -11.84
C HIS A 218 10.67 -0.83 -11.79
N ASP A 219 11.41 -0.50 -10.75
CA ASP A 219 12.75 -1.04 -10.51
C ASP A 219 12.67 -2.48 -9.99
N ARG A 220 12.91 -3.43 -10.89
CA ARG A 220 12.80 -4.85 -10.60
C ARG A 220 13.80 -5.31 -9.55
N LYS A 221 15.02 -4.76 -9.56
CA LYS A 221 16.08 -5.15 -8.63
C LYS A 221 15.74 -4.66 -7.22
N PHE A 222 15.32 -3.42 -7.10
CA PHE A 222 14.84 -2.85 -5.84
C PHE A 222 13.70 -3.69 -5.25
N VAL A 223 12.67 -3.97 -6.04
CA VAL A 223 11.52 -4.78 -5.58
C VAL A 223 11.98 -6.18 -5.15
N ASP A 224 12.83 -6.86 -5.94
CA ASP A 224 13.27 -8.22 -5.62
C ASP A 224 14.11 -8.30 -4.35
N ASN A 225 14.92 -7.25 -4.08
CA ASN A 225 15.76 -7.16 -2.89
C ASN A 225 14.97 -6.97 -1.61
N ILE A 226 13.90 -6.18 -1.64
CA ILE A 226 13.18 -5.78 -0.42
C ILE A 226 11.92 -6.60 -0.15
N THR A 227 11.33 -7.31 -1.15
CA THR A 227 10.03 -7.94 -0.97
C THR A 227 10.12 -9.45 -0.81
N THR A 228 9.25 -9.98 0.04
CA THR A 228 9.10 -11.41 0.31
C THR A 228 7.74 -11.95 -0.15
N ARG A 229 6.84 -11.06 -0.55
CA ARG A 229 5.48 -11.37 -0.98
C ARG A 229 5.09 -10.46 -2.13
N THR A 230 4.39 -11.00 -3.12
CA THR A 230 3.95 -10.26 -4.30
C THR A 230 2.45 -10.38 -4.47
N ILE A 231 1.74 -9.24 -4.54
CA ILE A 231 0.31 -9.17 -4.85
C ILE A 231 0.15 -8.60 -6.25
N GLU A 232 -0.37 -9.39 -7.18
CA GLU A 232 -0.66 -8.95 -8.54
C GLU A 232 -2.11 -8.51 -8.67
N VAL A 233 -2.33 -7.25 -9.11
CA VAL A 233 -3.64 -6.75 -9.52
C VAL A 233 -3.79 -6.94 -11.02
N THR A 234 -4.71 -7.82 -11.43
CA THR A 234 -4.96 -8.09 -12.84
C THR A 234 -6.44 -8.44 -13.06
N MET A 235 -7.03 -7.92 -14.15
CA MET A 235 -8.44 -8.16 -14.52
C MET A 235 -9.44 -7.89 -13.38
N GLY A 236 -9.20 -6.84 -12.61
CA GLY A 236 -10.07 -6.47 -11.49
C GLY A 236 -10.04 -7.40 -10.28
N ARG A 237 -9.08 -8.32 -10.21
CA ARG A 237 -8.85 -9.27 -9.10
C ARG A 237 -7.42 -9.18 -8.61
N ILE A 238 -7.15 -9.80 -7.45
CA ILE A 238 -5.79 -9.97 -6.93
C ILE A 238 -5.38 -11.44 -6.96
N TYR A 239 -4.07 -11.63 -7.12
CA TYR A 239 -3.39 -12.91 -6.92
C TYR A 239 -2.24 -12.69 -5.94
N ASP A 240 -2.29 -13.41 -4.83
CA ASP A 240 -1.35 -13.29 -3.72
C ASP A 240 -0.32 -14.41 -3.78
N TYR A 241 0.94 -14.05 -4.02
CA TYR A 241 2.07 -14.96 -4.08
C TYR A 241 2.98 -14.72 -2.88
N LYS A 242 3.10 -15.69 -1.99
CA LYS A 242 4.00 -15.64 -0.82
C LYS A 242 5.46 -15.91 -1.22
N VAL A 243 5.93 -15.17 -2.21
CA VAL A 243 7.28 -15.28 -2.78
C VAL A 243 7.76 -13.90 -3.24
N ASN A 244 9.09 -13.75 -3.40
CA ASN A 244 9.70 -12.53 -3.93
C ASN A 244 9.35 -12.32 -5.42
N TYR A 245 9.78 -11.18 -5.96
CA TYR A 245 9.44 -10.78 -7.32
C TYR A 245 9.97 -11.73 -8.40
N SER A 246 11.21 -12.21 -8.30
CA SER A 246 11.80 -13.14 -9.27
C SER A 246 11.00 -14.44 -9.35
N LYS A 247 10.69 -15.05 -8.21
CA LYS A 247 9.91 -16.28 -8.16
C LYS A 247 8.47 -16.09 -8.61
N TYR A 248 7.88 -14.93 -8.30
CA TYR A 248 6.56 -14.55 -8.82
C TYR A 248 6.50 -14.55 -10.35
N LEU A 249 7.54 -14.05 -11.03
CA LEU A 249 7.58 -14.04 -12.50
C LEU A 249 7.50 -15.45 -13.09
N GLU A 250 8.17 -16.41 -12.48
CA GLU A 250 8.11 -17.83 -12.89
C GLU A 250 6.69 -18.38 -12.70
N LEU A 251 6.12 -18.24 -11.49
CA LEU A 251 4.77 -18.72 -11.18
C LEU A 251 3.70 -18.05 -12.04
N ARG A 252 3.87 -16.76 -12.32
CA ARG A 252 2.97 -16.02 -13.23
C ARG A 252 3.02 -16.57 -14.66
N LYS A 253 4.22 -16.94 -15.15
CA LYS A 253 4.39 -17.55 -16.46
C LYS A 253 3.70 -18.90 -16.52
N GLU A 254 3.94 -19.78 -15.53
CA GLU A 254 3.28 -21.09 -15.42
C GLU A 254 1.75 -20.95 -15.40
N ARG A 255 1.22 -20.02 -14.59
CA ARG A 255 -0.22 -19.76 -14.53
C ARG A 255 -0.78 -19.36 -15.90
N ARG A 256 -0.08 -18.46 -16.63
CA ARG A 256 -0.51 -18.04 -17.95
C ARG A 256 -0.51 -19.18 -18.98
N GLU A 257 0.51 -20.02 -18.93
CA GLU A 257 0.60 -21.20 -19.80
C GLU A 257 -0.55 -22.18 -19.53
N GLN A 258 -0.88 -22.40 -18.23
CA GLN A 258 -2.02 -23.23 -17.86
C GLN A 258 -3.36 -22.61 -18.33
N GLN A 259 -3.54 -21.31 -18.12
CA GLN A 259 -4.74 -20.61 -18.59
C GLN A 259 -4.88 -20.66 -20.11
N MET A 260 -3.79 -20.52 -20.85
CA MET A 260 -3.80 -20.61 -22.32
C MET A 260 -4.20 -22.02 -22.78
N LYS A 261 -3.62 -23.06 -22.19
CA LYS A 261 -4.00 -24.46 -22.49
C LYS A 261 -5.49 -24.70 -22.21
N GLN A 262 -5.98 -24.28 -21.06
CA GLN A 262 -7.41 -24.40 -20.74
C GLN A 262 -8.30 -23.66 -21.72
N TYR A 263 -7.88 -22.46 -22.16
CA TYR A 263 -8.59 -21.70 -23.17
C TYR A 263 -8.62 -22.43 -24.51
N GLU A 264 -7.49 -22.96 -24.97
CA GLU A 264 -7.39 -23.72 -26.24
C GLU A 264 -8.28 -24.98 -26.18
N GLU A 265 -8.26 -25.71 -25.07
CA GLU A 265 -9.14 -26.89 -24.86
C GLU A 265 -10.63 -26.50 -24.87
N GLN A 266 -10.98 -25.39 -24.21
CA GLN A 266 -12.36 -24.88 -24.25
C GLN A 266 -12.77 -24.46 -25.68
N GLN A 267 -11.92 -23.75 -26.40
CA GLN A 267 -12.20 -23.35 -27.79
C GLN A 267 -12.41 -24.57 -28.69
N LYS A 268 -11.56 -25.60 -28.53
CA LYS A 268 -11.71 -26.88 -29.24
C LYS A 268 -13.05 -27.54 -28.91
N MET A 269 -13.42 -27.64 -27.63
CA MET A 269 -14.69 -28.22 -27.22
C MET A 269 -15.90 -27.42 -27.77
N ILE A 270 -15.81 -26.08 -27.73
CA ILE A 270 -16.85 -25.21 -28.31
C ILE A 270 -16.97 -25.46 -29.81
N GLN A 271 -15.87 -25.57 -30.51
CA GLN A 271 -15.87 -25.84 -31.98
C GLN A 271 -16.46 -27.22 -32.28
N GLU A 272 -16.03 -28.27 -31.60
CA GLU A 272 -16.58 -29.63 -31.75
C GLU A 272 -18.09 -29.66 -31.47
N THR A 273 -18.53 -28.91 -30.45
CA THR A 273 -19.96 -28.81 -30.10
C THR A 273 -20.74 -28.06 -31.19
N LYS A 274 -20.19 -26.99 -31.75
CA LYS A 274 -20.79 -26.27 -32.88
C LYS A 274 -20.91 -27.16 -34.11
N ASP A 275 -19.86 -27.88 -34.45
CA ASP A 275 -19.85 -28.82 -35.59
C ASP A 275 -20.88 -29.96 -35.40
N TYR A 276 -21.02 -30.45 -34.16
CA TYR A 276 -22.05 -31.43 -33.81
C TYR A 276 -23.45 -30.84 -33.98
N ILE A 277 -23.71 -29.64 -33.49
CA ILE A 277 -24.99 -28.95 -33.63
C ILE A 277 -25.32 -28.76 -35.12
N GLU A 278 -24.37 -28.36 -35.94
CA GLU A 278 -24.56 -28.11 -37.38
C GLU A 278 -24.89 -29.40 -38.14
N ARG A 279 -24.18 -30.51 -37.86
CA ARG A 279 -24.41 -31.83 -38.46
C ARG A 279 -25.80 -32.41 -38.14
N PHE A 280 -26.33 -32.14 -36.95
CA PHE A 280 -27.60 -32.71 -36.51
C PHE A 280 -28.76 -31.69 -36.54
N LYS A 281 -28.54 -30.51 -37.08
CA LYS A 281 -29.56 -29.48 -37.28
C LYS A 281 -30.58 -29.99 -38.33
N GLY A 282 -31.79 -30.31 -37.83
CA GLY A 282 -32.86 -30.84 -38.66
C GLY A 282 -33.14 -32.33 -38.51
N THR A 283 -32.41 -33.06 -37.67
CA THR A 283 -32.70 -34.47 -37.37
C THR A 283 -33.71 -34.56 -36.20
N TYR A 284 -34.94 -34.94 -36.52
CA TYR A 284 -36.07 -34.92 -35.56
C TYR A 284 -35.81 -35.61 -34.22
N SER A 285 -35.07 -36.74 -34.21
CA SER A 285 -34.75 -37.49 -33.00
C SER A 285 -33.71 -36.83 -32.05
N LYS A 286 -32.96 -35.81 -32.53
CA LYS A 286 -31.88 -35.12 -31.77
C LYS A 286 -32.15 -33.65 -31.53
N THR A 287 -33.28 -33.11 -31.97
CA THR A 287 -33.61 -31.68 -31.88
C THR A 287 -33.57 -31.17 -30.42
N LEU A 288 -34.05 -31.91 -29.46
CA LEU A 288 -34.04 -31.53 -28.04
C LEU A 288 -32.62 -31.50 -27.45
N GLN A 289 -31.74 -32.44 -27.83
CA GLN A 289 -30.33 -32.46 -27.39
C GLN A 289 -29.53 -31.32 -28.02
N VAL A 290 -29.75 -31.03 -29.28
CA VAL A 290 -29.11 -29.92 -30.01
C VAL A 290 -29.54 -28.57 -29.44
N GLN A 291 -30.84 -28.42 -29.07
CA GLN A 291 -31.32 -27.19 -28.42
C GLN A 291 -30.74 -27.00 -27.03
N SER A 292 -30.65 -28.06 -26.21
CA SER A 292 -30.04 -27.95 -24.88
C SER A 292 -28.54 -27.63 -24.92
N LEU A 293 -27.80 -28.25 -25.82
CA LEU A 293 -26.36 -27.96 -26.03
C LEU A 293 -26.14 -26.53 -26.53
N SER A 294 -26.99 -26.02 -27.42
CA SER A 294 -26.94 -24.64 -27.91
C SER A 294 -27.17 -23.61 -26.79
N LEU A 295 -28.07 -23.89 -25.86
CA LEU A 295 -28.37 -23.00 -24.74
C LEU A 295 -27.28 -23.01 -23.65
N ILE A 296 -26.66 -24.16 -23.39
CA ILE A 296 -25.67 -24.30 -22.31
C ILE A 296 -24.28 -23.79 -22.71
N HIS A 297 -23.85 -24.02 -23.98
CA HIS A 297 -22.47 -23.73 -24.41
C HIS A 297 -22.29 -22.45 -25.21
N ILE A 298 -23.35 -21.84 -25.75
CA ILE A 298 -23.26 -20.62 -26.56
C ILE A 298 -23.70 -19.37 -25.78
N SER A 299 -24.53 -19.51 -24.74
CA SER A 299 -25.06 -18.39 -23.96
C SER A 299 -24.18 -17.91 -22.80
N GLU A 300 -23.18 -18.67 -22.39
CA GLU A 300 -22.17 -18.22 -21.43
C GLU A 300 -20.79 -18.11 -22.07
N PRO A 301 -20.45 -16.95 -22.68
CA PRO A 301 -19.05 -16.66 -22.93
C PRO A 301 -18.38 -16.55 -21.56
N THR A 302 -17.55 -17.53 -21.23
CA THR A 302 -16.78 -17.52 -20.00
C THR A 302 -15.98 -16.22 -19.97
N ARG A 303 -16.24 -15.34 -19.00
CA ARG A 303 -15.54 -14.07 -18.74
C ARG A 303 -14.03 -14.21 -18.49
N GLN A 304 -13.45 -15.36 -18.84
CA GLN A 304 -12.03 -15.68 -18.68
C GLN A 304 -11.17 -15.38 -19.93
N ALA A 305 -11.74 -14.90 -21.01
CA ALA A 305 -11.04 -14.76 -22.30
C ALA A 305 -10.56 -13.33 -22.62
N GLU A 306 -10.43 -12.44 -21.67
CA GLU A 306 -9.69 -11.20 -21.86
C GLU A 306 -8.27 -11.34 -21.26
N ILE A 307 -7.37 -11.91 -22.06
CA ILE A 307 -5.93 -12.00 -21.79
C ILE A 307 -5.23 -10.74 -22.32
#